data_2e77b8d7cf5c312e0a340aac2c21593e
#
_entry.id   2e77b8d7cf5c312e0a340aac2c21593e
#
_cell.length_a   1.000
_cell.length_b   1.000
_cell.length_c   1.000
_cell.angle_alpha   90.00
_cell.angle_beta   90.00
_cell.angle_gamma   90.00
#
_symmetry.space_group_name_H-M   'P 1'
#
loop_
_entity.id
_entity.type
_entity.pdbx_description
1 polymer ?
#
loop_
_entity_poly.entity_id
_entity_poly.type
_entity_poly.pdbx_seq_one_letter_code
_entity_poly.pdbx_strand_id
1 'polypeptide(L)'
;VSDFSKARFNPLIYDNPQIATHVKTISSGGKTMEAATIKKIGNGVLYLRSARQTAKIEGLKADSSSLKSIPVDRIVFDERDVMSSSMVDLAKERISHSDVGEVFQLSTPSIPDYGIDLAYQQSDQRVWEIRCKHCNAYTCLELEFPDCLKTRKDDSVYRACKKCGEEIFPKDGRWTAQSPVNTDMVGWWISQLNSMFVEPKRILEQFQDSKTNLQEFYNSKLGMAYIAAENRLTKNDVLSCCGNDVMSVRSEGPTSMGADIGKNIHVVIGNRKSAGKQLKIIKVATVSSFNDLHDLGVRFGVKCAVLDLYPETRKVREFAEAERYPVFGCDYQERQKGAFAWDERNGVVTCNRTEVCDATHELVVNKGRLELPRRSDELDVYIKHMTGIVKVLQEDDISGSRVYRYRRIADDHYRHATNYFYLASTRTRDARQGGFNTQRRESFKYPYAPG
;
A
#
# COMPACT_ATOMS: atom_id res chain seq x y z
N VAL A 1 19.74 -10.74 -7.92
CA VAL A 1 20.03 -10.92 -9.36
C VAL A 1 21.18 -11.89 -9.57
N SER A 2 22.34 -11.69 -8.92
CA SER A 2 23.51 -12.60 -9.06
C SER A 2 23.17 -14.03 -8.68
N ASP A 3 22.49 -14.22 -7.55
CA ASP A 3 22.10 -15.54 -7.04
C ASP A 3 21.06 -16.22 -7.95
N PHE A 4 20.08 -15.47 -8.47
CA PHE A 4 19.14 -15.97 -9.47
C PHE A 4 19.88 -16.46 -10.73
N SER A 5 20.81 -15.66 -11.24
CA SER A 5 21.60 -16.02 -12.41
C SER A 5 22.40 -17.30 -12.19
N LYS A 6 23.08 -17.43 -11.05
CA LYS A 6 23.96 -18.57 -10.75
C LYS A 6 23.19 -19.83 -10.35
N ALA A 7 22.16 -19.68 -9.50
CA ALA A 7 21.49 -20.82 -8.89
C ALA A 7 20.28 -21.33 -9.67
N ARG A 8 19.72 -20.51 -10.56
CA ARG A 8 18.52 -20.90 -11.33
C ARG A 8 18.71 -20.79 -12.85
N PHE A 9 19.19 -19.64 -13.34
CA PHE A 9 19.29 -19.41 -14.77
C PHE A 9 20.40 -20.25 -15.43
N ASN A 10 21.60 -20.28 -14.84
CA ASN A 10 22.71 -21.06 -15.39
C ASN A 10 22.42 -22.58 -15.38
N PRO A 11 21.93 -23.21 -14.31
CA PRO A 11 21.52 -24.61 -14.34
C PRO A 11 20.48 -24.91 -15.41
N LEU A 12 19.46 -24.05 -15.58
CA LEU A 12 18.48 -24.22 -16.66
C LEU A 12 19.12 -24.35 -18.05
N ILE A 13 20.18 -23.58 -18.30
CA ILE A 13 20.91 -23.66 -19.56
C ILE A 13 21.73 -24.95 -19.64
N TYR A 14 22.51 -25.26 -18.59
CA TYR A 14 23.40 -26.44 -18.61
C TYR A 14 22.64 -27.76 -18.68
N ASP A 15 21.47 -27.83 -18.01
CA ASP A 15 20.66 -29.04 -17.98
C ASP A 15 19.78 -29.22 -19.25
N ASN A 16 19.75 -28.22 -20.14
CA ASN A 16 18.95 -28.21 -21.35
C ASN A 16 19.84 -27.93 -22.59
N PRO A 17 20.42 -28.96 -23.21
CA PRO A 17 21.33 -28.77 -24.34
C PRO A 17 20.74 -27.99 -25.53
N GLN A 18 19.43 -28.12 -25.77
CA GLN A 18 18.74 -27.37 -26.82
C GLN A 18 18.76 -25.83 -26.52
N ILE A 19 18.59 -25.44 -25.27
CA ILE A 19 18.67 -24.03 -24.85
C ILE A 19 20.14 -23.56 -24.91
N ALA A 20 21.07 -24.41 -24.47
CA ALA A 20 22.50 -24.10 -24.44
C ALA A 20 23.05 -23.72 -25.81
N THR A 21 22.55 -24.34 -26.90
CA THR A 21 22.98 -24.02 -28.29
C THR A 21 22.67 -22.55 -28.66
N HIS A 22 21.69 -21.91 -28.04
CA HIS A 22 21.29 -20.54 -28.30
C HIS A 22 22.00 -19.53 -27.39
N VAL A 23 22.65 -19.98 -26.32
CA VAL A 23 23.35 -19.09 -25.39
C VAL A 23 24.79 -18.92 -25.83
N LYS A 24 25.13 -17.68 -26.23
CA LYS A 24 26.48 -17.35 -26.68
C LYS A 24 27.28 -16.76 -25.53
N THR A 25 28.48 -17.26 -25.34
CA THR A 25 29.44 -16.69 -24.40
C THR A 25 30.00 -15.39 -24.99
N ILE A 26 29.92 -14.31 -24.24
CA ILE A 26 30.53 -13.02 -24.64
C ILE A 26 32.02 -13.10 -24.37
N SER A 27 32.82 -13.17 -25.43
CA SER A 27 34.30 -13.13 -25.33
C SER A 27 34.80 -11.75 -25.68
N SER A 28 35.58 -11.13 -24.80
CA SER A 28 36.33 -9.91 -25.06
C SER A 28 37.79 -10.16 -24.73
N GLY A 29 38.68 -10.02 -25.73
CA GLY A 29 40.12 -10.14 -25.51
C GLY A 29 40.61 -11.52 -25.07
N GLY A 30 39.95 -12.61 -25.51
CA GLY A 30 40.33 -13.99 -25.20
C GLY A 30 39.93 -14.47 -23.78
N LYS A 31 39.24 -13.65 -23.01
CA LYS A 31 38.60 -14.04 -21.71
C LYS A 31 37.11 -14.14 -21.86
N THR A 32 36.56 -15.26 -21.44
CA THR A 32 35.11 -15.49 -21.34
C THR A 32 34.54 -14.61 -20.21
N MET A 33 33.84 -13.56 -20.58
CA MET A 33 33.13 -12.75 -19.57
C MET A 33 31.71 -13.30 -19.39
N GLU A 34 31.54 -14.12 -18.39
CA GLU A 34 30.22 -14.53 -17.92
C GLU A 34 29.68 -13.46 -16.95
N ALA A 35 28.98 -12.45 -17.50
CA ALA A 35 28.34 -11.45 -16.67
C ALA A 35 27.07 -12.01 -16.05
N ALA A 36 26.98 -12.02 -14.71
CA ALA A 36 25.80 -12.50 -13.99
C ALA A 36 24.51 -11.75 -14.37
N THR A 37 24.64 -10.51 -14.85
CA THR A 37 23.50 -9.60 -15.12
C THR A 37 23.21 -9.38 -16.60
N ILE A 38 24.02 -9.93 -17.51
CA ILE A 38 23.86 -9.79 -18.96
C ILE A 38 24.12 -11.13 -19.62
N LYS A 39 23.15 -11.62 -20.37
CA LYS A 39 23.25 -12.90 -21.10
C LYS A 39 22.94 -12.67 -22.57
N LYS A 40 23.73 -13.25 -23.46
CA LYS A 40 23.47 -13.22 -24.90
C LYS A 40 22.77 -14.52 -25.31
N ILE A 41 21.55 -14.39 -25.82
CA ILE A 41 20.73 -15.54 -26.26
C ILE A 41 20.36 -15.34 -27.73
N GLY A 42 20.88 -16.19 -28.60
CA GLY A 42 20.75 -15.97 -30.02
C GLY A 42 21.34 -14.65 -30.47
N ASN A 43 20.53 -13.79 -31.08
CA ASN A 43 20.90 -12.42 -31.47
C ASN A 43 20.47 -11.36 -30.46
N GLY A 44 19.69 -11.75 -29.43
CA GLY A 44 19.21 -10.86 -28.39
C GLY A 44 20.13 -10.80 -27.16
N VAL A 45 19.90 -9.84 -26.31
CA VAL A 45 20.58 -9.65 -25.02
C VAL A 45 19.53 -9.62 -23.91
N LEU A 46 19.69 -10.47 -22.91
CA LEU A 46 18.89 -10.46 -21.70
C LEU A 46 19.62 -9.68 -20.60
N TYR A 47 18.98 -8.64 -20.09
CA TYR A 47 19.43 -7.88 -18.94
C TYR A 47 18.67 -8.31 -17.69
N LEU A 48 19.39 -8.80 -16.68
CA LEU A 48 18.83 -9.10 -15.36
C LEU A 48 19.10 -7.90 -14.44
N ARG A 49 18.04 -7.20 -14.03
CA ARG A 49 18.14 -5.98 -13.23
C ARG A 49 17.30 -6.09 -11.95
N SER A 50 17.77 -5.47 -10.87
CA SER A 50 16.99 -5.32 -9.66
C SER A 50 16.20 -4.03 -9.72
N ALA A 51 14.90 -4.11 -9.41
CA ALA A 51 14.01 -2.97 -9.27
C ALA A 51 13.79 -2.56 -7.79
N ARG A 52 14.62 -3.07 -6.85
CA ARG A 52 14.56 -2.64 -5.45
C ARG A 52 15.03 -1.20 -5.33
N GLN A 53 14.29 -0.38 -4.60
CA GLN A 53 14.79 0.92 -4.15
C GLN A 53 15.85 0.66 -3.08
N THR A 54 17.09 1.03 -3.34
CA THR A 54 18.09 1.21 -2.28
C THR A 54 17.59 2.30 -1.34
N ALA A 55 17.67 2.04 -0.03
CA ALA A 55 17.19 2.92 1.01
C ALA A 55 17.59 4.38 0.73
N LYS A 56 16.61 5.28 0.76
CA LYS A 56 16.84 6.71 0.62
C LYS A 56 17.76 7.20 1.73
N ILE A 57 18.92 7.69 1.38
CA ILE A 57 19.57 8.73 2.14
C ILE A 57 18.79 10.01 1.81
N GLU A 58 18.28 10.70 2.84
CA GLU A 58 17.46 11.90 2.69
C GLU A 58 18.13 12.90 1.73
N GLY A 59 17.33 13.33 0.73
CA GLY A 59 17.75 14.38 -0.21
C GLY A 59 18.26 13.92 -1.58
N LEU A 60 18.60 12.64 -1.81
CA LEU A 60 18.91 12.13 -3.15
C LEU A 60 17.72 11.38 -3.75
N LYS A 61 17.36 11.74 -4.99
CA LYS A 61 16.42 10.96 -5.81
C LYS A 61 16.92 9.52 -5.86
N ALA A 62 16.02 8.55 -5.59
CA ALA A 62 16.34 7.14 -5.70
C ALA A 62 17.12 6.89 -7.00
N ASP A 63 18.31 6.34 -6.88
CA ASP A 63 19.19 6.16 -8.03
C ASP A 63 18.65 5.01 -8.89
N SER A 64 17.89 5.38 -9.90
CA SER A 64 17.37 4.51 -10.95
C SER A 64 18.40 4.29 -12.06
N SER A 65 19.70 4.55 -11.80
CA SER A 65 20.78 4.48 -12.79
C SER A 65 20.87 3.11 -13.47
N SER A 66 20.50 2.02 -12.74
CA SER A 66 20.52 0.67 -13.29
C SER A 66 19.48 0.40 -14.40
N LEU A 67 18.42 1.20 -14.45
CA LEU A 67 17.36 1.10 -15.47
C LEU A 67 17.42 2.22 -16.52
N LYS A 68 18.24 3.25 -16.31
CA LYS A 68 18.41 4.34 -17.27
C LYS A 68 19.29 3.90 -18.44
N SER A 69 18.97 4.38 -19.63
CA SER A 69 19.79 4.27 -20.86
C SER A 69 19.92 2.87 -21.49
N ILE A 70 19.06 1.91 -21.15
CA ILE A 70 19.03 0.62 -21.83
C ILE A 70 17.72 0.51 -22.63
N PRO A 71 17.72 0.68 -23.97
CA PRO A 71 16.55 0.40 -24.79
C PRO A 71 16.32 -1.10 -24.82
N VAL A 72 15.07 -1.53 -24.74
CA VAL A 72 14.67 -2.94 -24.77
C VAL A 72 13.38 -3.10 -25.56
N ASP A 73 13.18 -4.28 -26.14
CA ASP A 73 11.98 -4.64 -26.91
C ASP A 73 10.91 -5.27 -26.01
N ARG A 74 11.35 -5.94 -24.94
CA ARG A 74 10.47 -6.66 -24.00
C ARG A 74 10.93 -6.43 -22.58
N ILE A 75 9.94 -6.29 -21.68
CA ILE A 75 10.18 -6.19 -20.24
C ILE A 75 9.40 -7.31 -19.55
N VAL A 76 10.06 -8.00 -18.63
CA VAL A 76 9.42 -8.95 -17.72
C VAL A 76 9.60 -8.43 -16.30
N PHE A 77 8.49 -8.09 -15.66
CA PHE A 77 8.44 -7.77 -14.22
C PHE A 77 8.15 -9.05 -13.45
N ASP A 78 9.17 -9.58 -12.77
CA ASP A 78 9.03 -10.69 -11.84
C ASP A 78 8.83 -10.13 -10.43
N GLU A 79 7.86 -10.66 -9.68
CA GLU A 79 7.42 -10.12 -8.38
C GLU A 79 6.92 -8.66 -8.47
N ARG A 80 5.96 -8.40 -9.38
CA ARG A 80 5.41 -7.05 -9.65
C ARG A 80 4.92 -6.34 -8.39
N ASP A 81 4.37 -7.07 -7.41
CA ASP A 81 3.77 -6.52 -6.19
C ASP A 81 4.79 -5.94 -5.20
N VAL A 82 6.06 -6.35 -5.29
CA VAL A 82 7.14 -5.78 -4.45
C VAL A 82 7.83 -4.58 -5.10
N MET A 83 7.46 -4.24 -6.35
CA MET A 83 8.02 -3.10 -7.07
C MET A 83 7.20 -1.83 -6.83
N SER A 84 7.88 -0.68 -6.69
CA SER A 84 7.17 0.59 -6.67
C SER A 84 6.62 0.95 -8.05
N SER A 85 5.47 1.63 -8.10
CA SER A 85 4.87 2.08 -9.37
C SER A 85 5.82 2.96 -10.17
N SER A 86 6.57 3.85 -9.51
CA SER A 86 7.55 4.73 -10.17
C SER A 86 8.67 3.97 -10.87
N MET A 87 9.11 2.83 -10.32
CA MET A 87 10.14 1.99 -10.97
C MET A 87 9.57 1.25 -12.18
N VAL A 88 8.33 0.81 -12.09
CA VAL A 88 7.63 0.16 -13.22
C VAL A 88 7.40 1.14 -14.37
N ASP A 89 6.96 2.36 -14.07
CA ASP A 89 6.75 3.39 -15.08
C ASP A 89 8.08 3.78 -15.74
N LEU A 90 9.14 3.96 -14.96
CA LEU A 90 10.47 4.21 -15.50
C LEU A 90 10.97 3.08 -16.41
N ALA A 91 10.71 1.83 -16.06
CA ALA A 91 11.08 0.70 -16.88
C ALA A 91 10.28 0.66 -18.19
N LYS A 92 8.97 0.94 -18.14
CA LYS A 92 8.10 1.00 -19.32
C LYS A 92 8.55 2.06 -20.34
N GLU A 93 9.14 3.17 -19.88
CA GLU A 93 9.74 4.16 -20.78
C GLU A 93 10.85 3.59 -21.67
N ARG A 94 11.45 2.44 -21.33
CA ARG A 94 12.56 1.83 -22.09
C ARG A 94 12.11 1.13 -23.38
N ILE A 95 10.83 0.83 -23.50
CA ILE A 95 10.25 0.21 -24.72
C ILE A 95 9.60 1.25 -25.64
N SER A 96 9.59 2.53 -25.30
CA SER A 96 8.88 3.58 -26.05
C SER A 96 9.33 3.73 -27.51
N HIS A 97 10.51 3.26 -27.86
CA HIS A 97 11.06 3.32 -29.22
C HIS A 97 11.11 1.95 -29.91
N SER A 98 10.53 0.92 -29.28
CA SER A 98 10.53 -0.45 -29.83
C SER A 98 9.28 -0.71 -30.65
N ASP A 99 9.46 -1.28 -31.84
CA ASP A 99 8.35 -1.77 -32.68
C ASP A 99 7.65 -3.01 -32.07
N VAL A 100 8.30 -3.69 -31.11
CA VAL A 100 7.74 -4.85 -30.39
C VAL A 100 6.96 -4.41 -29.14
N GLY A 101 7.57 -3.64 -28.25
CA GLY A 101 6.92 -2.96 -27.13
C GLY A 101 6.20 -3.86 -26.11
N GLU A 102 6.64 -5.11 -25.89
CA GLU A 102 5.91 -6.08 -25.05
C GLU A 102 6.26 -5.96 -23.58
N VAL A 103 5.24 -6.04 -22.70
CA VAL A 103 5.38 -6.04 -21.24
C VAL A 103 4.71 -7.27 -20.66
N PHE A 104 5.47 -8.04 -19.89
CA PHE A 104 4.98 -9.16 -19.09
C PHE A 104 5.07 -8.82 -17.60
N GLN A 105 4.03 -9.16 -16.85
CA GLN A 105 3.99 -8.95 -15.41
C GLN A 105 3.63 -10.27 -14.72
N LEU A 106 4.44 -10.68 -13.77
CA LEU A 106 4.27 -11.91 -12.99
C LEU A 106 4.36 -11.54 -11.50
N SER A 107 3.42 -12.00 -10.70
CA SER A 107 3.46 -11.84 -9.24
C SER A 107 2.44 -12.72 -8.55
N THR A 108 2.70 -13.03 -7.29
CA THR A 108 1.66 -13.38 -6.34
C THR A 108 0.95 -12.08 -5.95
N PRO A 109 -0.38 -11.96 -6.09
CA PRO A 109 -1.10 -10.75 -5.71
C PRO A 109 -1.03 -10.55 -4.20
N SER A 110 -0.93 -9.29 -3.77
CA SER A 110 -0.86 -8.95 -2.34
C SER A 110 -2.18 -8.40 -1.81
N ILE A 111 -2.65 -7.31 -2.38
CA ILE A 111 -3.85 -6.59 -1.96
C ILE A 111 -4.70 -6.20 -3.18
N PRO A 112 -6.03 -6.09 -3.03
CA PRO A 112 -6.91 -5.63 -4.11
C PRO A 112 -6.52 -4.26 -4.64
N ASP A 113 -6.77 -4.05 -5.93
CA ASP A 113 -6.54 -2.80 -6.66
C ASP A 113 -5.07 -2.34 -6.67
N TYR A 114 -4.12 -3.27 -6.51
CA TYR A 114 -2.70 -2.98 -6.48
C TYR A 114 -1.88 -4.00 -7.27
N GLY A 115 -0.73 -3.56 -7.81
CA GLY A 115 0.27 -4.43 -8.42
C GLY A 115 -0.29 -5.29 -9.54
N ILE A 116 -0.15 -6.61 -9.41
CA ILE A 116 -0.62 -7.57 -10.40
C ILE A 116 -2.16 -7.69 -10.41
N ASP A 117 -2.82 -7.50 -9.26
CA ASP A 117 -4.27 -7.53 -9.18
C ASP A 117 -4.89 -6.39 -10.00
N LEU A 118 -4.37 -5.17 -9.87
CA LEU A 118 -4.81 -4.03 -10.68
C LEU A 118 -4.58 -4.28 -12.19
N ALA A 119 -3.42 -4.85 -12.55
CA ALA A 119 -3.12 -5.18 -13.94
C ALA A 119 -4.08 -6.25 -14.48
N TYR A 120 -4.40 -7.27 -13.68
CA TYR A 120 -5.36 -8.30 -14.04
C TYR A 120 -6.78 -7.72 -14.24
N GLN A 121 -7.22 -6.81 -13.36
CA GLN A 121 -8.53 -6.16 -13.50
C GLN A 121 -8.64 -5.29 -14.76
N GLN A 122 -7.53 -4.75 -15.25
CA GLN A 122 -7.47 -3.97 -16.49
C GLN A 122 -7.36 -4.84 -17.76
N SER A 123 -7.15 -6.14 -17.59
CA SER A 123 -6.98 -7.11 -18.68
C SER A 123 -8.31 -7.75 -19.12
N ASP A 124 -8.25 -8.71 -20.04
CA ASP A 124 -9.38 -9.56 -20.43
C ASP A 124 -9.79 -10.58 -19.35
N GLN A 125 -9.07 -10.65 -18.21
CA GLN A 125 -9.39 -11.40 -16.99
C GLN A 125 -9.68 -12.90 -17.24
N ARG A 126 -8.74 -13.62 -17.81
CA ARG A 126 -8.91 -15.05 -18.06
C ARG A 126 -8.83 -15.86 -16.78
N VAL A 127 -9.84 -16.75 -16.63
CA VAL A 127 -9.92 -17.77 -15.59
C VAL A 127 -9.81 -19.15 -16.22
N TRP A 128 -9.37 -20.13 -15.41
CA TRP A 128 -9.29 -21.53 -15.85
C TRP A 128 -10.62 -22.24 -15.56
N GLU A 129 -11.41 -22.52 -16.60
CA GLU A 129 -12.70 -23.22 -16.49
C GLU A 129 -12.55 -24.70 -16.86
N ILE A 130 -12.89 -25.59 -15.93
CA ILE A 130 -12.81 -27.03 -16.09
C ILE A 130 -14.18 -27.56 -16.51
N ARG A 131 -14.24 -28.27 -17.64
CA ARG A 131 -15.46 -28.89 -18.13
C ARG A 131 -15.74 -30.20 -17.38
N CYS A 132 -16.91 -30.32 -16.79
CA CYS A 132 -17.36 -31.57 -16.21
C CYS A 132 -17.80 -32.57 -17.30
N LYS A 133 -17.23 -33.77 -17.29
CA LYS A 133 -17.57 -34.83 -18.27
C LYS A 133 -18.95 -35.43 -18.04
N HIS A 134 -19.49 -35.29 -16.81
CA HIS A 134 -20.81 -35.84 -16.46
C HIS A 134 -21.96 -34.94 -16.90
N CYS A 135 -21.91 -33.63 -16.52
CA CYS A 135 -23.01 -32.72 -16.79
C CYS A 135 -22.69 -31.57 -17.76
N ASN A 136 -21.51 -31.55 -18.33
CA ASN A 136 -21.00 -30.54 -19.26
C ASN A 136 -20.93 -29.10 -18.71
N ALA A 137 -21.15 -28.89 -17.41
CA ALA A 137 -20.98 -27.57 -16.78
C ALA A 137 -19.51 -27.22 -16.64
N TYR A 138 -19.22 -25.91 -16.66
CA TYR A 138 -17.89 -25.37 -16.42
C TYR A 138 -17.76 -24.89 -14.98
N THR A 139 -16.60 -25.16 -14.36
CA THR A 139 -16.28 -24.79 -12.99
C THR A 139 -14.92 -24.10 -12.96
N CYS A 140 -14.84 -22.89 -12.43
CA CYS A 140 -13.61 -22.21 -12.04
C CYS A 140 -13.40 -22.49 -10.54
N LEU A 141 -12.32 -23.20 -10.21
CA LEU A 141 -12.07 -23.66 -8.83
C LEU A 141 -11.85 -22.48 -7.87
N GLU A 142 -11.21 -21.43 -8.34
CA GLU A 142 -10.91 -20.24 -7.55
C GLU A 142 -12.18 -19.50 -7.11
N LEU A 143 -13.15 -19.40 -8.01
CA LEU A 143 -14.43 -18.71 -7.72
C LEU A 143 -15.38 -19.55 -6.85
N GLU A 144 -15.24 -20.88 -6.90
CA GLU A 144 -16.11 -21.81 -6.14
C GLU A 144 -15.43 -22.33 -4.86
N PHE A 145 -14.24 -21.82 -4.50
CA PHE A 145 -13.55 -22.21 -3.27
C PHE A 145 -14.28 -21.61 -2.04
N PRO A 146 -14.46 -22.36 -0.94
CA PRO A 146 -13.99 -23.73 -0.68
C PRO A 146 -14.91 -24.85 -1.19
N ASP A 147 -16.10 -24.54 -1.69
CA ASP A 147 -17.17 -25.50 -2.02
C ASP A 147 -16.81 -26.44 -3.19
N CYS A 148 -15.83 -26.04 -3.99
CA CYS A 148 -15.27 -26.89 -5.06
C CYS A 148 -14.41 -28.07 -4.54
N LEU A 149 -14.12 -28.14 -3.24
CA LEU A 149 -13.38 -29.25 -2.62
C LEU A 149 -14.34 -30.09 -1.76
N LYS A 150 -14.43 -31.38 -2.06
CA LYS A 150 -15.31 -32.31 -1.33
C LYS A 150 -14.54 -33.48 -0.76
N THR A 151 -14.93 -33.92 0.44
CA THR A 151 -14.33 -35.04 1.14
C THR A 151 -15.13 -36.32 0.89
N ARG A 152 -14.45 -37.41 0.54
CA ARG A 152 -15.04 -38.75 0.44
C ARG A 152 -15.10 -39.44 1.79
N LYS A 153 -15.77 -40.59 1.82
CA LYS A 153 -15.89 -41.44 3.04
C LYS A 153 -14.54 -41.97 3.56
N ASP A 154 -13.55 -42.07 2.69
CA ASP A 154 -12.18 -42.50 3.00
C ASP A 154 -11.26 -41.33 3.39
N ASP A 155 -11.83 -40.16 3.65
CA ASP A 155 -11.13 -38.93 4.01
C ASP A 155 -10.23 -38.35 2.91
N SER A 156 -10.32 -38.83 1.68
CA SER A 156 -9.70 -38.21 0.52
C SER A 156 -10.50 -37.00 0.04
N VAL A 157 -9.80 -35.97 -0.47
CA VAL A 157 -10.43 -34.73 -0.98
C VAL A 157 -10.26 -34.64 -2.48
N TYR A 158 -11.30 -34.26 -3.18
CA TYR A 158 -11.31 -34.11 -4.63
C TYR A 158 -11.90 -32.78 -5.09
N ARG A 159 -11.59 -32.40 -6.32
CA ARG A 159 -12.14 -31.19 -6.95
C ARG A 159 -13.50 -31.55 -7.56
N ALA A 160 -14.54 -30.87 -7.16
CA ALA A 160 -15.93 -31.17 -7.51
C ALA A 160 -16.52 -30.16 -8.49
N CYS A 161 -17.32 -30.64 -9.41
CA CYS A 161 -18.15 -29.83 -10.28
C CYS A 161 -19.18 -29.03 -9.46
N LYS A 162 -19.28 -27.73 -9.68
CA LYS A 162 -20.22 -26.85 -8.99
C LYS A 162 -21.70 -27.23 -9.18
N LYS A 163 -22.04 -27.91 -10.30
CA LYS A 163 -23.42 -28.27 -10.65
C LYS A 163 -23.83 -29.64 -10.16
N CYS A 164 -23.04 -30.68 -10.37
CA CYS A 164 -23.40 -32.05 -10.07
C CYS A 164 -22.59 -32.70 -8.97
N GLY A 165 -21.50 -32.07 -8.53
CA GLY A 165 -20.63 -32.59 -7.47
C GLY A 165 -19.67 -33.69 -7.90
N GLU A 166 -19.71 -34.15 -9.17
CA GLU A 166 -18.79 -35.15 -9.70
C GLU A 166 -17.36 -34.60 -9.79
N GLU A 167 -16.38 -35.52 -9.73
CA GLU A 167 -14.98 -35.15 -9.78
C GLU A 167 -14.60 -34.55 -11.13
N ILE A 168 -13.83 -33.47 -11.08
CA ILE A 168 -13.29 -32.77 -12.25
C ILE A 168 -11.77 -32.64 -12.15
N PHE A 169 -11.11 -32.60 -13.32
CA PHE A 169 -9.65 -32.60 -13.41
C PHE A 169 -9.14 -31.33 -14.09
N PRO A 170 -8.16 -30.62 -13.52
CA PRO A 170 -7.60 -29.40 -14.09
C PRO A 170 -7.14 -29.51 -15.54
N LYS A 171 -6.67 -30.69 -15.97
CA LYS A 171 -6.26 -30.96 -17.37
C LYS A 171 -7.37 -30.84 -18.41
N ASP A 172 -8.64 -30.93 -17.98
CA ASP A 172 -9.82 -30.84 -18.85
C ASP A 172 -10.36 -29.40 -18.95
N GLY A 173 -9.56 -28.40 -18.55
CA GLY A 173 -9.92 -26.99 -18.54
C GLY A 173 -9.51 -26.22 -19.79
N ARG A 174 -9.97 -24.97 -19.83
CA ARG A 174 -9.62 -23.98 -20.85
C ARG A 174 -9.58 -22.59 -20.25
N TRP A 175 -8.81 -21.71 -20.85
CA TRP A 175 -8.84 -20.29 -20.52
C TRP A 175 -10.09 -19.61 -21.09
N THR A 176 -10.84 -18.89 -20.26
CA THR A 176 -12.05 -18.13 -20.65
C THR A 176 -11.92 -16.70 -20.16
N ALA A 177 -11.99 -15.74 -21.08
CA ALA A 177 -11.97 -14.33 -20.75
C ALA A 177 -13.30 -13.91 -20.08
N GLN A 178 -13.22 -13.25 -18.92
CA GLN A 178 -14.37 -12.73 -18.20
C GLN A 178 -14.71 -11.29 -18.62
N SER A 179 -13.71 -10.56 -19.17
CA SER A 179 -13.86 -9.20 -19.66
C SER A 179 -13.35 -9.07 -21.11
N PRO A 180 -14.03 -9.70 -22.07
CA PRO A 180 -13.53 -9.80 -23.47
C PRO A 180 -13.52 -8.47 -24.22
N VAL A 181 -14.05 -7.40 -23.65
CA VAL A 181 -13.97 -6.02 -24.20
C VAL A 181 -12.62 -5.37 -23.97
N ASN A 182 -11.85 -5.83 -22.99
CA ASN A 182 -10.51 -5.35 -22.70
C ASN A 182 -9.48 -6.13 -23.55
N THR A 183 -9.18 -5.65 -24.75
CA THR A 183 -8.33 -6.36 -25.72
C THR A 183 -6.85 -5.98 -25.66
N ASP A 184 -6.50 -4.88 -24.99
CA ASP A 184 -5.13 -4.35 -24.98
C ASP A 184 -4.20 -5.14 -24.06
N MET A 185 -4.76 -5.86 -23.08
CA MET A 185 -4.01 -6.64 -22.12
C MET A 185 -4.65 -8.03 -21.92
N VAL A 186 -3.83 -9.06 -21.94
CA VAL A 186 -4.25 -10.43 -21.62
C VAL A 186 -3.79 -10.76 -20.23
N GLY A 187 -4.71 -11.16 -19.35
CA GLY A 187 -4.43 -11.50 -17.96
C GLY A 187 -4.88 -12.92 -17.62
N TRP A 188 -4.04 -13.67 -16.91
CA TRP A 188 -4.34 -15.03 -16.47
C TRP A 188 -4.29 -15.11 -14.95
N TRP A 189 -5.35 -15.69 -14.38
CA TRP A 189 -5.38 -16.01 -12.95
C TRP A 189 -5.24 -17.52 -12.78
N ILE A 190 -4.19 -17.95 -12.08
CA ILE A 190 -3.91 -19.36 -11.79
C ILE A 190 -3.65 -19.56 -10.30
N SER A 191 -4.21 -20.60 -9.71
CA SER A 191 -4.04 -21.00 -8.33
C SER A 191 -3.40 -22.36 -8.16
N GLN A 192 -3.02 -22.72 -6.94
CA GLN A 192 -2.59 -24.07 -6.62
C GLN A 192 -3.71 -25.12 -6.75
N LEU A 193 -4.99 -24.69 -6.76
CA LEU A 193 -6.13 -25.59 -7.01
C LEU A 193 -6.06 -26.27 -8.38
N ASN A 194 -5.47 -25.60 -9.37
CA ASN A 194 -5.30 -26.15 -10.72
C ASN A 194 -4.02 -26.98 -10.89
N SER A 195 -3.19 -27.08 -9.87
CA SER A 195 -1.97 -27.90 -9.92
C SER A 195 -2.31 -29.40 -9.77
N MET A 196 -1.80 -30.21 -10.68
CA MET A 196 -1.90 -31.67 -10.54
C MET A 196 -0.91 -32.26 -9.52
N PHE A 197 0.06 -31.46 -9.07
CA PHE A 197 1.09 -31.86 -8.11
C PHE A 197 0.76 -31.48 -6.66
N VAL A 198 -0.30 -30.69 -6.47
CA VAL A 198 -0.75 -30.26 -5.13
C VAL A 198 -2.03 -31.00 -4.77
N GLU A 199 -1.98 -31.73 -3.66
CA GLU A 199 -3.15 -32.46 -3.16
C GLU A 199 -4.22 -31.48 -2.63
N PRO A 200 -5.47 -31.59 -3.10
CA PRO A 200 -6.56 -30.73 -2.63
C PRO A 200 -6.77 -30.77 -1.12
N LYS A 201 -6.53 -31.93 -0.49
CA LYS A 201 -6.64 -32.14 0.97
C LYS A 201 -5.76 -31.16 1.74
N ARG A 202 -4.50 -30.97 1.33
CA ARG A 202 -3.57 -30.03 2.00
C ARG A 202 -4.05 -28.59 1.93
N ILE A 203 -4.65 -28.19 0.80
CA ILE A 203 -5.19 -26.83 0.66
C ILE A 203 -6.38 -26.65 1.61
N LEU A 204 -7.28 -27.64 1.68
CA LEU A 204 -8.46 -27.59 2.53
C LEU A 204 -8.09 -27.59 4.03
N GLU A 205 -7.18 -28.48 4.45
CA GLU A 205 -6.69 -28.55 5.82
C GLU A 205 -6.04 -27.24 6.25
N GLN A 206 -5.19 -26.65 5.39
CA GLN A 206 -4.57 -25.37 5.68
C GLN A 206 -5.61 -24.25 5.80
N PHE A 207 -6.64 -24.23 4.97
CA PHE A 207 -7.73 -23.26 5.06
C PHE A 207 -8.51 -23.39 6.37
N GLN A 208 -8.75 -24.63 6.84
CA GLN A 208 -9.52 -24.91 8.06
C GLN A 208 -8.71 -24.74 9.35
N ASP A 209 -7.38 -24.66 9.27
CA ASP A 209 -6.54 -24.44 10.46
C ASP A 209 -6.70 -23.00 10.95
N SER A 210 -7.19 -22.84 12.19
CA SER A 210 -7.41 -21.55 12.83
C SER A 210 -6.14 -20.70 13.01
N LYS A 211 -4.95 -21.30 12.86
CA LYS A 211 -3.64 -20.62 12.93
C LYS A 211 -3.20 -20.07 11.58
N THR A 212 -3.88 -20.41 10.50
CA THR A 212 -3.53 -19.97 9.15
C THR A 212 -3.75 -18.47 9.00
N ASN A 213 -2.74 -17.77 8.52
CA ASN A 213 -2.89 -16.40 8.05
C ASN A 213 -3.70 -16.42 6.74
N LEU A 214 -4.96 -16.02 6.80
CA LEU A 214 -5.87 -16.05 5.66
C LEU A 214 -5.37 -15.17 4.50
N GLN A 215 -4.76 -14.02 4.77
CA GLN A 215 -4.20 -13.17 3.72
C GLN A 215 -3.11 -13.92 2.93
N GLU A 216 -2.16 -14.53 3.64
CA GLU A 216 -1.09 -15.30 3.01
C GLU A 216 -1.66 -16.52 2.27
N PHE A 217 -2.67 -17.16 2.81
CA PHE A 217 -3.34 -18.30 2.18
C PHE A 217 -4.02 -17.89 0.86
N TYR A 218 -4.87 -16.88 0.87
CA TYR A 218 -5.55 -16.42 -0.35
C TYR A 218 -4.55 -15.95 -1.40
N ASN A 219 -3.54 -15.18 -1.01
CA ASN A 219 -2.54 -14.68 -1.92
C ASN A 219 -1.71 -15.82 -2.54
N SER A 220 -1.15 -16.72 -1.72
CA SER A 220 -0.19 -17.72 -2.19
C SER A 220 -0.81 -19.02 -2.71
N LYS A 221 -1.98 -19.43 -2.20
CA LYS A 221 -2.63 -20.69 -2.60
C LYS A 221 -3.67 -20.47 -3.69
N LEU A 222 -4.46 -19.41 -3.58
CA LEU A 222 -5.52 -19.11 -4.53
C LEU A 222 -5.10 -18.09 -5.60
N GLY A 223 -3.93 -17.43 -5.45
CA GLY A 223 -3.55 -16.36 -6.37
C GLY A 223 -4.53 -15.19 -6.34
N MET A 224 -5.14 -14.94 -5.19
CA MET A 224 -6.19 -13.94 -5.00
C MET A 224 -5.69 -12.81 -4.08
N ALA A 225 -5.85 -11.59 -4.51
CA ALA A 225 -5.60 -10.43 -3.65
C ALA A 225 -6.60 -10.42 -2.49
N TYR A 226 -6.11 -10.37 -1.25
CA TYR A 226 -6.95 -10.46 -0.07
C TYR A 226 -6.50 -9.52 1.04
N ILE A 227 -7.47 -8.88 1.69
CA ILE A 227 -7.27 -8.07 2.89
C ILE A 227 -8.31 -8.48 3.92
N ALA A 228 -7.86 -8.83 5.12
CA ALA A 228 -8.76 -9.03 6.24
C ALA A 228 -9.54 -7.72 6.52
N ALA A 229 -10.84 -7.83 6.81
CA ALA A 229 -11.72 -6.67 7.03
C ALA A 229 -11.20 -5.75 8.16
N GLU A 230 -10.53 -6.31 9.17
CA GLU A 230 -9.90 -5.59 10.28
C GLU A 230 -8.68 -4.73 9.87
N ASN A 231 -8.12 -4.99 8.69
CA ASN A 231 -6.91 -4.28 8.20
C ASN A 231 -7.24 -3.12 7.24
N ARG A 232 -8.50 -2.85 6.97
CA ARG A 232 -8.96 -1.79 6.07
C ARG A 232 -10.22 -1.11 6.62
N LEU A 233 -10.26 0.22 6.56
CA LEU A 233 -11.52 0.94 6.74
C LEU A 233 -12.37 0.82 5.47
N THR A 234 -13.64 0.52 5.65
CA THR A 234 -14.62 0.58 4.58
C THR A 234 -15.31 1.94 4.56
N LYS A 235 -15.92 2.30 3.43
CA LYS A 235 -16.76 3.50 3.33
C LYS A 235 -17.86 3.52 4.40
N ASN A 236 -18.45 2.37 4.68
CA ASN A 236 -19.53 2.25 5.68
C ASN A 236 -19.02 2.48 7.10
N ASP A 237 -17.79 2.05 7.43
CA ASP A 237 -17.22 2.31 8.75
C ASP A 237 -17.09 3.81 8.98
N VAL A 238 -16.55 4.56 8.01
CA VAL A 238 -16.40 6.02 8.11
C VAL A 238 -17.75 6.72 8.12
N LEU A 239 -18.70 6.31 7.27
CA LEU A 239 -20.07 6.84 7.24
C LEU A 239 -20.81 6.61 8.57
N SER A 240 -20.54 5.51 9.26
CA SER A 240 -21.15 5.22 10.56
C SER A 240 -20.78 6.21 11.67
N CYS A 241 -19.69 6.97 11.46
CA CYS A 241 -19.27 8.05 12.35
C CYS A 241 -19.99 9.39 12.08
N CYS A 242 -20.73 9.52 10.98
CA CYS A 242 -21.43 10.76 10.64
C CYS A 242 -22.58 11.03 11.60
N GLY A 243 -22.60 12.23 12.16
CA GLY A 243 -23.68 12.77 12.97
C GLY A 243 -24.70 13.59 12.15
N ASN A 244 -25.56 14.31 12.87
CA ASN A 244 -26.58 15.17 12.26
C ASN A 244 -26.14 16.63 12.10
N ASP A 245 -25.06 17.03 12.77
CA ASP A 245 -24.57 18.41 12.76
C ASP A 245 -23.95 18.74 11.40
N VAL A 246 -24.29 19.90 10.85
CA VAL A 246 -23.64 20.41 9.65
C VAL A 246 -22.18 20.75 9.93
N MET A 247 -21.34 20.71 8.89
CA MET A 247 -19.97 21.14 8.98
C MET A 247 -19.90 22.60 9.43
N SER A 248 -19.12 22.85 10.47
CA SER A 248 -19.04 24.18 11.10
C SER A 248 -18.40 25.21 10.16
N VAL A 249 -18.89 26.43 10.20
CA VAL A 249 -18.29 27.58 9.51
C VAL A 249 -17.21 28.24 10.35
N ARG A 250 -17.39 28.25 11.67
CA ARG A 250 -16.47 28.81 12.68
C ARG A 250 -16.62 28.09 14.01
N SER A 251 -15.67 28.26 14.90
CA SER A 251 -15.73 27.81 16.29
C SER A 251 -14.93 28.76 17.16
N GLU A 252 -15.37 29.00 18.40
CA GLU A 252 -14.59 29.77 19.36
C GLU A 252 -13.51 28.94 20.06
N GLY A 253 -13.47 27.63 19.78
CA GLY A 253 -12.51 26.68 20.36
C GLY A 253 -12.92 26.20 21.76
N PRO A 254 -12.02 25.55 22.49
CA PRO A 254 -10.71 25.11 22.02
C PRO A 254 -10.77 23.97 21.01
N THR A 255 -10.07 24.12 19.89
CA THR A 255 -9.97 23.09 18.87
C THR A 255 -8.52 22.68 18.65
N SER A 256 -8.35 21.51 18.01
CA SER A 256 -7.08 21.00 17.50
C SER A 256 -7.13 20.94 15.97
N MET A 257 -5.98 21.11 15.33
CA MET A 257 -5.85 21.04 13.87
C MET A 257 -4.79 20.01 13.47
N GLY A 258 -5.11 19.21 12.46
CA GLY A 258 -4.14 18.37 11.75
C GLY A 258 -4.12 18.74 10.28
N ALA A 259 -2.93 18.87 9.68
CA ALA A 259 -2.80 19.23 8.29
C ALA A 259 -1.75 18.36 7.55
N ASP A 260 -2.15 17.79 6.43
CA ASP A 260 -1.28 17.07 5.50
C ASP A 260 -0.80 18.02 4.41
N ILE A 261 0.51 18.22 4.30
CA ILE A 261 1.14 19.24 3.46
C ILE A 261 1.58 18.61 2.13
N GLY A 262 1.02 19.12 1.05
CA GLY A 262 1.36 18.70 -0.31
C GLY A 262 1.12 19.84 -1.31
N LYS A 263 0.81 19.50 -2.57
CA LYS A 263 0.38 20.50 -3.57
C LYS A 263 -0.84 21.28 -3.07
N ASN A 264 -1.76 20.60 -2.42
CA ASN A 264 -2.84 21.18 -1.64
C ASN A 264 -2.65 20.76 -0.19
N ILE A 265 -3.15 21.54 0.75
CA ILE A 265 -3.10 21.26 2.19
C ILE A 265 -4.45 20.70 2.60
N HIS A 266 -4.48 19.47 3.11
CA HIS A 266 -5.70 18.83 3.60
C HIS A 266 -5.79 19.00 5.11
N VAL A 267 -6.86 19.61 5.58
CA VAL A 267 -7.01 20.09 6.98
C VAL A 267 -8.16 19.39 7.67
N VAL A 268 -7.92 18.92 8.89
CA VAL A 268 -8.92 18.38 9.79
C VAL A 268 -8.91 19.19 11.08
N ILE A 269 -10.07 19.74 11.49
CA ILE A 269 -10.22 20.52 12.73
C ILE A 269 -11.34 19.90 13.56
N GLY A 270 -11.11 19.82 14.86
CA GLY A 270 -12.07 19.27 15.77
C GLY A 270 -11.71 19.49 17.23
N ASN A 271 -12.47 18.88 18.11
CA ASN A 271 -12.26 18.94 19.55
C ASN A 271 -12.39 17.56 20.21
N ARG A 272 -11.92 17.47 21.43
CA ARG A 272 -12.13 16.32 22.30
C ARG A 272 -13.28 16.64 23.24
N LYS A 273 -14.34 15.82 23.25
CA LYS A 273 -15.47 16.02 24.18
C LYS A 273 -15.03 15.80 25.63
N SER A 274 -15.65 16.52 26.56
CA SER A 274 -15.26 16.65 27.97
C SER A 274 -15.13 15.35 28.76
N ALA A 275 -15.72 14.25 28.31
CA ALA A 275 -15.55 12.91 28.87
C ALA A 275 -14.27 12.18 28.42
N GLY A 276 -13.39 12.84 27.65
CA GLY A 276 -12.01 12.42 27.35
C GLY A 276 -11.83 11.33 26.32
N LYS A 277 -12.89 10.62 25.86
CA LYS A 277 -12.75 9.46 24.98
C LYS A 277 -13.25 9.68 23.54
N GLN A 278 -14.13 10.66 23.29
CA GLN A 278 -14.68 10.93 21.96
C GLN A 278 -14.00 12.13 21.30
N LEU A 279 -13.59 11.99 20.06
CA LEU A 279 -13.16 13.06 19.18
C LEU A 279 -14.32 13.47 18.26
N LYS A 280 -14.52 14.77 18.08
CA LYS A 280 -15.49 15.34 17.16
C LYS A 280 -14.76 16.17 16.12
N ILE A 281 -14.80 15.75 14.87
CA ILE A 281 -14.36 16.56 13.73
C ILE A 281 -15.50 17.52 13.39
N ILE A 282 -15.20 18.82 13.31
CA ILE A 282 -16.18 19.85 13.03
C ILE A 282 -15.94 20.52 11.67
N LYS A 283 -14.72 20.38 11.13
CA LYS A 283 -14.35 20.91 9.83
C LYS A 283 -13.33 20.00 9.13
N VAL A 284 -13.56 19.72 7.86
CA VAL A 284 -12.56 19.27 6.90
C VAL A 284 -12.46 20.32 5.79
N ALA A 285 -11.27 20.59 5.29
CA ALA A 285 -11.05 21.54 4.23
C ALA A 285 -9.80 21.22 3.43
N THR A 286 -9.83 21.54 2.14
CA THR A 286 -8.62 21.58 1.31
C THR A 286 -8.31 23.03 1.01
N VAL A 287 -7.09 23.47 1.33
CA VAL A 287 -6.62 24.84 1.10
C VAL A 287 -5.33 24.84 0.27
N SER A 288 -5.01 25.98 -0.34
CA SER A 288 -3.90 26.10 -1.27
C SER A 288 -2.67 26.78 -0.68
N SER A 289 -2.81 27.46 0.46
CA SER A 289 -1.72 28.22 1.05
C SER A 289 -1.69 28.13 2.56
N PHE A 290 -0.54 28.46 3.15
CA PHE A 290 -0.38 28.59 4.60
C PHE A 290 -1.16 29.80 5.18
N ASN A 291 -1.44 30.83 4.37
CA ASN A 291 -2.32 31.94 4.78
C ASN A 291 -3.75 31.45 4.99
N ASP A 292 -4.28 30.62 4.07
CA ASP A 292 -5.60 30.01 4.26
C ASP A 292 -5.64 29.11 5.50
N LEU A 293 -4.52 28.41 5.80
CA LEU A 293 -4.37 27.58 6.99
C LEU A 293 -4.38 28.43 8.26
N HIS A 294 -3.69 29.59 8.26
CA HIS A 294 -3.74 30.58 9.33
C HIS A 294 -5.17 31.06 9.59
N ASP A 295 -5.87 31.46 8.52
CA ASP A 295 -7.27 31.94 8.62
C ASP A 295 -8.19 30.88 9.23
N LEU A 296 -8.01 29.61 8.87
CA LEU A 296 -8.72 28.50 9.51
C LEU A 296 -8.36 28.39 11.00
N GLY A 297 -7.08 28.49 11.35
CA GLY A 297 -6.61 28.45 12.73
C GLY A 297 -7.28 29.51 13.61
N VAL A 298 -7.35 30.73 13.11
CA VAL A 298 -8.01 31.87 13.80
C VAL A 298 -9.53 31.65 13.88
N ARG A 299 -10.16 31.34 12.75
CA ARG A 299 -11.62 31.17 12.63
C ARG A 299 -12.18 30.06 13.51
N PHE A 300 -11.41 29.02 13.73
CA PHE A 300 -11.84 27.86 14.53
C PHE A 300 -11.28 27.84 15.96
N GLY A 301 -10.54 28.86 16.39
CA GLY A 301 -10.01 28.97 17.75
C GLY A 301 -9.04 27.82 18.10
N VAL A 302 -8.13 27.51 17.15
CA VAL A 302 -7.16 26.42 17.30
C VAL A 302 -6.21 26.71 18.49
N LYS A 303 -5.95 25.69 19.29
CA LYS A 303 -5.06 25.73 20.44
C LYS A 303 -3.82 24.87 20.33
N CYS A 304 -3.83 23.93 19.40
CA CYS A 304 -2.66 23.11 19.03
C CYS A 304 -2.84 22.61 17.61
N ALA A 305 -1.78 22.66 16.82
CA ALA A 305 -1.76 22.09 15.48
C ALA A 305 -0.59 21.10 15.32
N VAL A 306 -0.81 20.06 14.53
CA VAL A 306 0.25 19.16 14.03
C VAL A 306 0.15 19.11 12.53
N LEU A 307 1.25 19.34 11.84
CA LEU A 307 1.37 19.37 10.40
C LEU A 307 2.35 18.30 9.94
N ASP A 308 2.22 17.83 8.70
CA ASP A 308 3.30 17.04 8.07
C ASP A 308 4.59 17.88 8.04
N LEU A 309 5.71 17.30 8.51
CA LEU A 309 7.00 18.00 8.50
C LEU A 309 7.63 18.01 7.11
N TYR A 310 7.33 17.03 6.28
CA TYR A 310 7.95 16.84 4.97
C TYR A 310 6.92 16.95 3.83
N PRO A 311 7.31 17.41 2.63
CA PRO A 311 8.65 17.90 2.23
C PRO A 311 8.91 19.38 2.55
N GLU A 312 7.93 20.14 3.04
CA GLU A 312 7.95 21.61 3.17
C GLU A 312 8.45 22.08 4.57
N THR A 313 9.45 21.40 5.12
CA THR A 313 9.96 21.62 6.49
C THR A 313 10.17 23.08 6.84
N ARG A 314 10.73 23.87 5.90
CA ARG A 314 11.00 25.29 6.12
C ARG A 314 9.69 26.09 6.31
N LYS A 315 8.73 25.90 5.43
CA LYS A 315 7.44 26.59 5.50
C LYS A 315 6.63 26.20 6.73
N VAL A 316 6.70 24.93 7.15
CA VAL A 316 6.07 24.45 8.39
C VAL A 316 6.66 25.17 9.59
N ARG A 317 7.98 25.38 9.62
CA ARG A 317 8.66 26.14 10.70
C ARG A 317 8.30 27.62 10.68
N GLU A 318 8.32 28.26 9.51
CA GLU A 318 7.91 29.65 9.34
C GLU A 318 6.47 29.86 9.82
N PHE A 319 5.57 28.94 9.47
CA PHE A 319 4.18 28.94 9.94
C PHE A 319 4.10 28.78 11.48
N ALA A 320 4.86 27.84 12.05
CA ALA A 320 4.89 27.62 13.48
C ALA A 320 5.40 28.82 14.28
N GLU A 321 6.34 29.59 13.73
CA GLU A 321 6.86 30.83 14.33
C GLU A 321 5.84 31.99 14.27
N ALA A 322 5.02 32.02 13.23
CA ALA A 322 4.02 33.06 13.01
C ALA A 322 2.75 32.87 13.86
N GLU A 323 2.45 31.63 14.28
CA GLU A 323 1.21 31.31 14.98
C GLU A 323 1.28 31.61 16.49
N ARG A 324 0.12 31.99 17.07
CA ARG A 324 -0.03 32.27 18.50
C ARG A 324 -0.27 31.04 19.36
N TYR A 325 -0.43 29.89 18.75
CA TYR A 325 -0.65 28.62 19.43
C TYR A 325 0.47 27.63 19.05
N PRO A 326 0.74 26.61 19.86
CA PRO A 326 1.75 25.60 19.52
C PRO A 326 1.45 24.88 18.20
N VAL A 327 2.44 24.86 17.32
CA VAL A 327 2.43 24.12 16.06
C VAL A 327 3.62 23.17 16.05
N PHE A 328 3.39 21.90 15.75
CA PHE A 328 4.42 20.87 15.69
C PHE A 328 4.45 20.25 14.28
N GLY A 329 5.65 20.04 13.75
CA GLY A 329 5.86 19.19 12.59
C GLY A 329 5.87 17.72 13.00
N CYS A 330 5.13 16.86 12.33
CA CYS A 330 5.15 15.43 12.60
C CYS A 330 6.26 14.75 11.77
N ASP A 331 7.12 14.01 12.49
CA ASP A 331 8.14 13.14 11.89
C ASP A 331 7.78 11.68 12.15
N TYR A 332 7.43 10.93 11.08
CA TYR A 332 7.13 9.52 11.14
C TYR A 332 8.40 8.67 11.19
N GLN A 333 8.63 7.99 12.31
CA GLN A 333 9.75 7.07 12.49
C GLN A 333 9.25 5.65 12.77
N GLU A 334 9.44 4.75 11.81
CA GLU A 334 8.91 3.38 11.90
C GLU A 334 9.52 2.54 13.01
N ARG A 335 10.73 2.89 13.47
CA ARG A 335 11.45 2.19 14.54
C ARG A 335 11.08 2.64 15.94
N GLN A 336 10.44 3.80 16.07
CA GLN A 336 9.95 4.27 17.36
C GLN A 336 8.78 3.36 17.80
N LYS A 337 8.83 2.89 19.04
CA LYS A 337 7.76 2.10 19.67
C LYS A 337 7.15 2.87 20.83
N GLY A 338 5.83 2.72 21.00
CA GLY A 338 5.09 3.28 22.12
C GLY A 338 4.69 4.74 21.93
N ALA A 339 4.64 5.49 23.03
CA ALA A 339 4.13 6.87 23.06
C ALA A 339 4.92 7.80 22.13
N PHE A 340 4.21 8.79 21.54
CA PHE A 340 4.84 9.83 20.74
C PHE A 340 5.76 10.71 21.60
N ALA A 341 6.89 11.10 21.02
CA ALA A 341 7.85 11.99 21.65
C ALA A 341 7.66 13.44 21.16
N TRP A 342 7.43 14.35 22.11
CA TRP A 342 7.26 15.77 21.83
C TRP A 342 8.57 16.51 22.10
N ASP A 343 9.15 17.11 21.09
CA ASP A 343 10.28 18.01 21.19
C ASP A 343 9.77 19.46 21.12
N GLU A 344 9.50 20.03 22.29
CA GLU A 344 8.99 21.40 22.42
C GLU A 344 9.99 22.42 21.87
N ARG A 345 11.28 22.15 21.99
CA ARG A 345 12.34 23.07 21.59
C ARG A 345 12.41 23.21 20.08
N ASN A 346 12.30 22.09 19.37
CA ASN A 346 12.38 22.05 17.91
C ASN A 346 11.00 22.11 17.23
N GLY A 347 9.91 22.10 18.01
CA GLY A 347 8.56 22.10 17.48
C GLY A 347 8.24 20.84 16.66
N VAL A 348 8.70 19.67 17.11
CA VAL A 348 8.54 18.39 16.39
C VAL A 348 7.83 17.37 17.29
N VAL A 349 6.95 16.58 16.70
CA VAL A 349 6.43 15.35 17.31
C VAL A 349 6.90 14.15 16.49
N THR A 350 7.59 13.23 17.16
CA THR A 350 8.06 11.98 16.53
C THR A 350 7.16 10.83 16.96
N CYS A 351 6.72 10.02 16.02
CA CYS A 351 5.84 8.89 16.30
C CYS A 351 5.98 7.76 15.26
N ASN A 352 5.56 6.55 15.64
CA ASN A 352 5.45 5.44 14.70
C ASN A 352 4.21 5.60 13.82
N ARG A 353 4.39 5.61 12.49
CA ARG A 353 3.30 5.78 11.53
C ARG A 353 2.22 4.71 11.68
N THR A 354 2.64 3.45 11.82
CA THR A 354 1.72 2.31 11.92
C THR A 354 0.87 2.39 13.19
N GLU A 355 1.48 2.72 14.35
CA GLU A 355 0.77 2.84 15.62
C GLU A 355 -0.25 4.01 15.62
N VAL A 356 0.10 5.15 15.02
CA VAL A 356 -0.85 6.27 14.91
C VAL A 356 -1.98 5.96 13.93
N CYS A 357 -1.69 5.27 12.83
CA CYS A 357 -2.72 4.78 11.92
C CYS A 357 -3.64 3.75 12.61
N ASP A 358 -3.12 2.84 13.44
CA ASP A 358 -3.92 1.91 14.23
C ASP A 358 -4.82 2.66 15.21
N ALA A 359 -4.29 3.63 15.95
CA ALA A 359 -5.07 4.43 16.89
C ALA A 359 -6.24 5.17 16.20
N THR A 360 -6.01 5.74 15.02
CA THR A 360 -7.07 6.42 14.26
C THR A 360 -8.02 5.45 13.55
N HIS A 361 -7.58 4.25 13.18
CA HIS A 361 -8.43 3.17 12.73
C HIS A 361 -9.43 2.77 13.83
N GLU A 362 -8.93 2.53 15.03
CA GLU A 362 -9.78 2.20 16.19
C GLU A 362 -10.79 3.31 16.56
N LEU A 363 -10.46 4.57 16.31
CA LEU A 363 -11.45 5.67 16.51
C LEU A 363 -12.64 5.52 15.58
N VAL A 364 -12.42 5.04 14.36
CA VAL A 364 -13.50 4.87 13.36
C VAL A 364 -14.31 3.61 13.64
N VAL A 365 -13.67 2.46 13.86
CA VAL A 365 -14.37 1.18 14.02
C VAL A 365 -15.07 1.03 15.35
N ASN A 366 -14.57 1.67 16.41
CA ASN A 366 -15.18 1.65 17.74
C ASN A 366 -16.25 2.72 17.85
N LYS A 367 -17.53 2.33 17.81
CA LYS A 367 -18.67 3.22 17.86
C LYS A 367 -18.58 4.25 18.99
N GLY A 368 -18.86 5.52 18.66
CA GLY A 368 -18.87 6.61 19.62
C GLY A 368 -17.50 7.17 19.99
N ARG A 369 -16.40 6.69 19.36
CA ARG A 369 -15.05 7.24 19.56
C ARG A 369 -14.75 8.41 18.64
N LEU A 370 -15.30 8.42 17.44
CA LEU A 370 -15.22 9.51 16.46
C LEU A 370 -16.63 9.96 16.07
N GLU A 371 -16.82 11.26 15.97
CA GLU A 371 -18.01 11.89 15.42
C GLU A 371 -17.59 12.81 14.28
N LEU A 372 -18.23 12.63 13.10
CA LEU A 372 -18.04 13.42 11.91
C LEU A 372 -19.27 14.33 11.70
N PRO A 373 -19.14 15.44 10.96
CA PRO A 373 -20.29 16.21 10.49
C PRO A 373 -21.24 15.35 9.65
N ARG A 374 -22.45 15.86 9.42
CA ARG A 374 -23.39 15.30 8.46
C ARG A 374 -22.73 15.22 7.08
N ARG A 375 -23.02 14.13 6.36
CA ARG A 375 -22.47 13.91 5.00
C ARG A 375 -22.67 15.11 4.09
N SER A 376 -21.61 15.49 3.38
CA SER A 376 -21.52 16.55 2.36
C SER A 376 -20.49 16.15 1.31
N ASP A 377 -20.42 16.90 0.20
CA ASP A 377 -19.47 16.62 -0.88
C ASP A 377 -18.00 16.67 -0.37
N GLU A 378 -17.67 17.63 0.49
CA GLU A 378 -16.34 17.72 1.10
C GLU A 378 -16.05 16.49 1.97
N LEU A 379 -17.09 15.99 2.68
CA LEU A 379 -16.92 14.81 3.52
C LEU A 379 -16.82 13.52 2.67
N ASP A 380 -17.42 13.47 1.48
CA ASP A 380 -17.24 12.33 0.57
C ASP A 380 -15.78 12.21 0.09
N VAL A 381 -15.07 13.31 -0.13
CA VAL A 381 -13.62 13.30 -0.40
C VAL A 381 -12.84 12.82 0.82
N TYR A 382 -13.19 13.30 2.01
CA TYR A 382 -12.60 12.83 3.27
C TYR A 382 -12.76 11.31 3.41
N ILE A 383 -13.97 10.79 3.23
CA ILE A 383 -14.28 9.36 3.31
C ILE A 383 -13.42 8.55 2.34
N LYS A 384 -13.29 9.02 1.09
CA LYS A 384 -12.45 8.38 0.07
C LYS A 384 -10.99 8.28 0.55
N HIS A 385 -10.41 9.36 1.06
CA HIS A 385 -9.03 9.37 1.55
C HIS A 385 -8.84 8.55 2.82
N MET A 386 -9.86 8.45 3.69
CA MET A 386 -9.80 7.59 4.89
C MET A 386 -9.67 6.11 4.54
N THR A 387 -10.21 5.68 3.40
CA THR A 387 -10.11 4.30 2.90
C THR A 387 -8.91 4.05 1.99
N GLY A 388 -8.08 5.07 1.76
CA GLY A 388 -6.95 5.06 0.80
C GLY A 388 -5.71 4.30 1.26
N ILE A 389 -5.68 3.76 2.48
CA ILE A 389 -4.58 2.94 3.00
C ILE A 389 -5.07 1.62 3.58
N VAL A 390 -4.20 0.61 3.55
CA VAL A 390 -4.47 -0.72 4.09
C VAL A 390 -3.29 -1.21 4.92
N LYS A 391 -3.55 -1.97 5.98
CA LYS A 391 -2.55 -2.59 6.81
C LYS A 391 -2.14 -3.93 6.22
N VAL A 392 -0.87 -4.11 5.91
CA VAL A 392 -0.32 -5.32 5.28
C VAL A 392 0.86 -5.85 6.06
N LEU A 393 1.01 -7.18 6.07
CA LEU A 393 2.19 -7.83 6.61
C LEU A 393 3.30 -7.76 5.57
N GLN A 394 4.43 -7.18 5.94
CA GLN A 394 5.61 -7.06 5.07
C GLN A 394 6.83 -7.64 5.77
N GLU A 395 7.77 -8.16 4.99
CA GLU A 395 9.09 -8.50 5.50
C GLU A 395 9.92 -7.21 5.60
N ASP A 396 10.51 -6.98 6.77
CA ASP A 396 11.39 -5.83 6.98
C ASP A 396 12.74 -6.10 6.31
N ASP A 397 13.11 -5.25 5.37
CA ASP A 397 14.30 -5.41 4.53
C ASP A 397 15.63 -5.49 5.31
N ILE A 398 15.65 -5.03 6.57
CA ILE A 398 16.86 -4.97 7.39
C ILE A 398 16.92 -6.15 8.38
N SER A 399 15.80 -6.43 9.06
CA SER A 399 15.76 -7.46 10.10
C SER A 399 15.29 -8.84 9.59
N GLY A 400 14.70 -8.90 8.38
CA GLY A 400 14.03 -10.09 7.86
C GLY A 400 12.78 -10.51 8.66
N SER A 401 12.39 -9.71 9.66
CA SER A 401 11.19 -9.97 10.45
C SER A 401 9.92 -9.50 9.74
N ARG A 402 8.81 -10.22 9.96
CA ARG A 402 7.51 -9.82 9.44
C ARG A 402 6.91 -8.75 10.34
N VAL A 403 6.60 -7.58 9.76
CA VAL A 403 6.01 -6.42 10.45
C VAL A 403 4.79 -5.92 9.70
N TYR A 404 3.79 -5.47 10.44
CA TYR A 404 2.64 -4.80 9.82
C TYR A 404 2.98 -3.35 9.49
N ARG A 405 2.61 -2.91 8.27
CA ARG A 405 2.75 -1.52 7.82
C ARG A 405 1.53 -1.09 7.02
N TYR A 406 1.22 0.20 7.05
CA TYR A 406 0.19 0.75 6.19
C TYR A 406 0.77 1.08 4.82
N ARG A 407 0.08 0.57 3.77
CA ARG A 407 0.41 0.82 2.37
C ARG A 407 -0.69 1.68 1.74
N ARG A 408 -0.28 2.66 0.95
CA ARG A 408 -1.18 3.49 0.15
C ARG A 408 -1.69 2.70 -1.05
N ILE A 409 -3.01 2.74 -1.27
CA ILE A 409 -3.70 2.15 -2.43
C ILE A 409 -4.44 3.22 -3.25
N ALA A 410 -4.80 4.34 -2.64
CA ALA A 410 -5.43 5.50 -3.27
C ALA A 410 -4.97 6.78 -2.58
N ASP A 411 -5.60 7.93 -2.87
CA ASP A 411 -5.35 9.17 -2.13
C ASP A 411 -5.66 8.99 -0.65
N ASP A 412 -4.74 9.43 0.22
CA ASP A 412 -4.76 9.19 1.68
C ASP A 412 -4.51 10.45 2.52
N HIS A 413 -4.54 11.61 1.89
CA HIS A 413 -4.19 12.89 2.53
C HIS A 413 -5.02 13.18 3.78
N TYR A 414 -6.35 13.03 3.75
CA TYR A 414 -7.17 13.22 4.95
C TYR A 414 -6.96 12.13 6.00
N ARG A 415 -6.47 10.96 5.62
CA ARG A 415 -6.06 9.94 6.58
C ARG A 415 -4.90 10.44 7.43
N HIS A 416 -3.89 11.03 6.79
CA HIS A 416 -2.75 11.63 7.48
C HIS A 416 -3.14 12.88 8.26
N ALA A 417 -3.94 13.77 7.67
CA ALA A 417 -4.47 14.93 8.39
C ALA A 417 -5.26 14.52 9.67
N THR A 418 -5.99 13.39 9.61
CA THR A 418 -6.68 12.83 10.80
C THR A 418 -5.70 12.30 11.84
N ASN A 419 -4.60 11.66 11.42
CA ASN A 419 -3.52 11.24 12.32
C ASN A 419 -2.92 12.45 13.04
N TYR A 420 -2.64 13.53 12.32
CA TYR A 420 -2.10 14.76 12.87
C TYR A 420 -3.10 15.47 13.81
N PHE A 421 -4.38 15.50 13.44
CA PHE A 421 -5.44 15.96 14.33
C PHE A 421 -5.52 15.15 15.63
N TYR A 422 -5.43 13.81 15.53
CA TYR A 422 -5.40 12.92 16.70
C TYR A 422 -4.24 13.30 17.63
N LEU A 423 -3.02 13.45 17.10
CA LEU A 423 -1.85 13.88 17.88
C LEU A 423 -2.08 15.24 18.54
N ALA A 424 -2.50 16.26 17.78
CA ALA A 424 -2.79 17.60 18.29
C ALA A 424 -3.83 17.58 19.42
N SER A 425 -4.86 16.74 19.29
CA SER A 425 -5.94 16.60 20.27
C SER A 425 -5.48 16.08 21.63
N THR A 426 -4.34 15.38 21.70
CA THR A 426 -3.78 14.90 22.96
C THR A 426 -3.19 16.03 23.81
N ARG A 427 -2.85 17.17 23.18
CA ARG A 427 -2.28 18.36 23.84
C ARG A 427 -3.29 19.46 24.11
N THR A 428 -4.44 19.42 23.46
CA THR A 428 -5.50 20.42 23.69
C THR A 428 -6.32 19.99 24.89
N ARG A 429 -6.12 20.70 26.05
CA ARG A 429 -6.87 20.46 27.28
C ARG A 429 -8.20 21.23 27.25
N ASP A 430 -9.22 20.70 27.92
CA ASP A 430 -10.45 21.44 28.19
C ASP A 430 -10.12 22.77 28.94
N ALA A 431 -10.71 23.86 28.49
CA ALA A 431 -10.49 25.21 29.05
C ALA A 431 -10.84 25.33 30.55
N ARG A 432 -11.35 24.28 31.18
CA ARG A 432 -11.74 24.25 32.61
C ARG A 432 -10.65 23.75 33.57
N GLN A 433 -9.50 23.31 33.08
CA GLN A 433 -8.38 22.86 33.92
C GLN A 433 -7.10 23.62 33.58
N GLY A 434 -6.89 24.74 34.30
CA GLY A 434 -5.61 25.34 34.59
C GLY A 434 -4.86 26.06 33.46
N GLY A 435 -4.55 27.33 33.73
CA GLY A 435 -3.82 28.22 32.84
C GLY A 435 -2.49 27.68 32.35
N PHE A 436 -2.23 27.87 31.05
CA PHE A 436 -0.94 27.68 30.45
C PHE A 436 0.08 28.67 31.00
N ASN A 437 1.19 28.16 31.48
CA ASN A 437 2.36 29.00 31.81
C ASN A 437 3.01 29.36 30.46
N THR A 438 2.67 30.52 29.93
CA THR A 438 3.32 31.13 28.79
C THR A 438 4.69 31.65 29.20
N GLN A 439 5.68 30.79 29.34
CA GLN A 439 7.06 31.26 29.26
C GLN A 439 7.31 31.76 27.83
N ARG A 440 7.62 33.02 27.71
CA ARG A 440 8.05 33.70 26.48
C ARG A 440 9.15 32.86 25.82
N ARG A 441 8.94 32.43 24.56
CA ARG A 441 9.99 31.89 23.71
C ARG A 441 11.07 32.98 23.56
N GLU A 442 12.25 32.74 24.09
CA GLU A 442 13.44 33.50 23.71
C GLU A 442 13.77 33.23 22.25
N SER A 443 14.07 34.30 21.50
CA SER A 443 14.38 34.29 20.10
C SER A 443 15.48 33.28 19.77
N PHE A 444 15.23 32.41 18.78
CA PHE A 444 16.19 31.44 18.24
C PHE A 444 17.47 32.14 17.75
N LYS A 445 18.59 31.91 18.44
CA LYS A 445 19.92 32.20 17.89
C LYS A 445 20.45 30.93 17.20
N TYR A 446 20.68 31.00 15.90
CA TYR A 446 21.32 29.94 15.12
C TYR A 446 22.76 29.70 15.62
N PRO A 447 23.17 28.47 15.93
CA PRO A 447 24.57 28.13 16.11
C PRO A 447 25.13 27.56 14.80
N TYR A 448 25.30 28.33 13.74
CA TYR A 448 26.23 28.03 12.64
C TYR A 448 26.06 29.09 11.55
N ALA A 449 26.91 30.12 11.60
CA ALA A 449 27.34 30.81 10.41
C ALA A 449 28.71 30.21 10.04
N PRO A 450 28.92 29.74 8.78
CA PRO A 450 30.26 29.42 8.33
C PRO A 450 31.00 30.71 8.09
N GLY A 451 32.23 30.80 8.65
CA GLY A 451 33.25 31.74 8.26
C GLY A 451 33.88 31.38 6.88
#